data_79fae06cec0d1b334e600bd6fb8e7000
#
_entry.id   79fae06cec0d1b334e600bd6fb8e7000
#
_cell.length_a   1.000
_cell.length_b   1.000
_cell.length_c   1.000
_cell.angle_alpha   90.00
_cell.angle_beta   90.00
_cell.angle_gamma   90.00
#
_symmetry.space_group_name_H-M   'P 1'
#
loop_
_entity.id
_entity.type
_entity.pdbx_description
1 polymer ?
#
loop_
_entity_poly.entity_id
_entity_poly.type
_entity_poly.pdbx_seq_one_letter_code
_entity_poly.pdbx_strand_id
1 'polypeptide(L)'
;MSKEIDNTKIMVLDRCFSDQRHKYSIDDLLDKVNEFRYDVSGPDSTIKERTLRKYISRIRNMLPSNVYLESRPYDGKKCYYRYSDPDFSIYNNEMSIDEIDTLRAAIEMLQPFRNSKANAWLEEVISKLEYRFGLKANTENVVNFGQNDDFTGLKNLSAIIDHTANHQPLNIYYQPYGKTEDLYLLHPYYIKEYNNRWFLFGFVPDKSWIMNMALDRIVSFSVANVPFIPNKDIDFSTYFDDVVGVTVPKNVVAQEIVLRFYGNRLNYVLSKPIHKSQKQVEGKEDEIVIRVKPNKELCQQIFSFLPDVEVVSPEWFRKEISKKIAENLKKYFPMHDRYTDDVDLCNVNKQE
;
A
#
# COMPACT_ATOMS: atom_id res chain seq x y z
N MET A 1 19.21 0.85 -15.57
CA MET A 1 19.65 -0.04 -16.69
C MET A 1 21.06 -0.61 -16.57
N SER A 2 22.14 0.14 -16.33
CA SER A 2 23.51 -0.43 -16.27
C SER A 2 23.79 -1.34 -15.06
N LYS A 3 23.31 -1.01 -13.85
CA LYS A 3 23.53 -1.80 -12.62
C LYS A 3 22.71 -3.11 -12.56
N GLU A 4 21.52 -3.13 -13.12
CA GLU A 4 20.66 -4.33 -13.15
C GLU A 4 21.22 -5.39 -14.10
N ILE A 5 21.69 -4.98 -15.29
CA ILE A 5 22.33 -5.86 -16.27
C ILE A 5 23.60 -6.49 -15.71
N ASP A 6 24.32 -5.77 -14.84
CA ASP A 6 25.55 -6.28 -14.19
C ASP A 6 25.22 -7.36 -13.13
N ASN A 7 24.16 -7.20 -12.36
CA ASN A 7 23.75 -8.19 -11.36
C ASN A 7 23.29 -9.51 -12.00
N THR A 8 22.66 -9.45 -13.15
CA THR A 8 22.19 -10.65 -13.85
C THR A 8 23.35 -11.53 -14.35
N LYS A 9 24.44 -10.93 -14.82
CA LYS A 9 25.64 -11.68 -15.25
C LYS A 9 26.30 -12.40 -14.07
N ILE A 10 26.37 -11.73 -12.92
CA ILE A 10 26.88 -12.33 -11.67
C ILE A 10 26.02 -13.51 -11.27
N MET A 11 24.68 -13.40 -11.39
CA MET A 11 23.76 -14.49 -11.07
C MET A 11 23.95 -15.73 -11.96
N VAL A 12 24.17 -15.54 -13.28
CA VAL A 12 24.45 -16.66 -14.20
C VAL A 12 25.76 -17.35 -13.83
N LEU A 13 26.80 -16.57 -13.56
CA LEU A 13 28.10 -17.10 -13.15
C LEU A 13 28.04 -17.81 -11.80
N ASP A 14 27.32 -17.27 -10.85
CA ASP A 14 27.12 -17.86 -9.53
C ASP A 14 26.49 -19.25 -9.65
N ARG A 15 25.42 -19.40 -10.47
CA ARG A 15 24.80 -20.70 -10.75
C ARG A 15 25.79 -21.70 -11.37
N CYS A 16 26.64 -21.27 -12.28
CA CYS A 16 27.66 -22.13 -12.86
C CYS A 16 28.73 -22.56 -11.84
N PHE A 17 29.10 -21.69 -10.91
CA PHE A 17 30.11 -22.00 -9.89
C PHE A 17 29.56 -22.87 -8.73
N SER A 18 28.27 -22.77 -8.45
CA SER A 18 27.55 -23.61 -7.48
C SER A 18 27.22 -25.00 -8.01
N ASP A 19 27.13 -25.16 -9.34
CA ASP A 19 26.78 -26.44 -9.96
C ASP A 19 27.90 -27.47 -9.79
N GLN A 20 27.66 -28.50 -8.96
CA GLN A 20 28.60 -29.57 -8.68
C GLN A 20 28.60 -30.66 -9.77
N ARG A 21 27.61 -30.67 -10.67
CA ARG A 21 27.45 -31.71 -11.68
C ARG A 21 28.21 -31.42 -12.97
N HIS A 22 28.35 -30.15 -13.32
CA HIS A 22 29.02 -29.73 -14.57
C HIS A 22 30.35 -29.03 -14.27
N LYS A 23 31.26 -29.11 -15.23
CA LYS A 23 32.57 -28.47 -15.20
C LYS A 23 32.59 -27.38 -16.25
N TYR A 24 32.44 -26.13 -15.81
CA TYR A 24 32.42 -24.98 -16.71
C TYR A 24 33.82 -24.40 -16.92
N SER A 25 34.35 -24.53 -18.13
CA SER A 25 35.53 -23.80 -18.58
C SER A 25 35.24 -22.32 -18.79
N ILE A 26 36.27 -21.52 -19.11
CA ILE A 26 36.07 -20.10 -19.41
C ILE A 26 35.21 -19.89 -20.66
N ASP A 27 35.33 -20.79 -21.63
CA ASP A 27 34.55 -20.77 -22.87
C ASP A 27 33.06 -21.07 -22.55
N ASP A 28 32.80 -22.16 -21.79
CA ASP A 28 31.45 -22.54 -21.37
C ASP A 28 30.75 -21.43 -20.55
N LEU A 29 31.49 -20.75 -19.66
CA LEU A 29 30.98 -19.62 -18.89
C LEU A 29 30.63 -18.43 -19.79
N LEU A 30 31.47 -18.18 -20.80
CA LEU A 30 31.22 -17.12 -21.78
C LEU A 30 29.95 -17.39 -22.59
N ASP A 31 29.81 -18.63 -23.04
CA ASP A 31 28.62 -19.06 -23.80
C ASP A 31 27.35 -18.96 -22.95
N LYS A 32 27.37 -19.44 -21.71
CA LYS A 32 26.22 -19.33 -20.78
C LYS A 32 25.81 -17.89 -20.51
N VAL A 33 26.76 -17.00 -20.29
CA VAL A 33 26.46 -15.58 -20.08
C VAL A 33 25.91 -14.92 -21.36
N ASN A 34 26.44 -15.29 -22.52
CA ASN A 34 25.98 -14.73 -23.79
C ASN A 34 24.64 -15.32 -24.23
N GLU A 35 24.38 -16.61 -24.02
CA GLU A 35 23.08 -17.25 -24.22
C GLU A 35 21.99 -16.51 -23.45
N PHE A 36 22.18 -16.32 -22.17
CA PHE A 36 21.22 -15.59 -21.34
C PHE A 36 21.01 -14.14 -21.79
N ARG A 37 22.06 -13.47 -22.26
CA ARG A 37 21.96 -12.09 -22.75
C ARG A 37 21.23 -11.99 -24.08
N TYR A 38 21.42 -12.97 -24.94
CA TYR A 38 20.70 -13.06 -26.22
C TYR A 38 19.19 -13.11 -25.99
N ASP A 39 18.75 -13.92 -25.01
CA ASP A 39 17.34 -14.07 -24.66
C ASP A 39 16.72 -12.80 -24.07
N VAL A 40 17.51 -12.01 -23.33
CA VAL A 40 17.01 -10.83 -22.60
C VAL A 40 17.17 -9.51 -23.38
N SER A 41 18.25 -9.37 -24.18
CA SER A 41 18.66 -8.07 -24.75
C SER A 41 18.96 -8.09 -26.25
N GLY A 42 18.78 -9.25 -26.92
CA GLY A 42 18.99 -9.42 -28.35
C GLY A 42 20.47 -9.65 -28.77
N PRO A 43 20.70 -9.86 -30.07
CA PRO A 43 21.97 -10.38 -30.63
C PRO A 43 23.18 -9.46 -30.40
N ASP A 44 23.00 -8.16 -30.33
CA ASP A 44 24.12 -7.21 -30.16
C ASP A 44 24.65 -7.09 -28.70
N SER A 45 24.14 -7.92 -27.81
CA SER A 45 24.42 -7.81 -26.36
C SER A 45 25.56 -8.69 -25.84
N THR A 46 26.27 -9.43 -26.70
CA THR A 46 27.33 -10.38 -26.31
C THR A 46 28.53 -9.70 -25.62
N ILE A 47 29.16 -10.41 -24.68
CA ILE A 47 30.40 -9.96 -24.05
C ILE A 47 31.61 -10.76 -24.51
N LYS A 48 32.79 -10.15 -24.41
CA LYS A 48 34.08 -10.80 -24.70
C LYS A 48 34.67 -11.39 -23.41
N GLU A 49 35.59 -12.35 -23.55
CA GLU A 49 36.30 -13.02 -22.45
C GLU A 49 36.89 -12.02 -21.44
N ARG A 50 37.52 -10.93 -21.90
CA ARG A 50 38.06 -9.87 -21.04
C ARG A 50 37.01 -9.28 -20.08
N THR A 51 35.80 -9.13 -20.54
CA THR A 51 34.68 -8.63 -19.72
C THR A 51 34.22 -9.70 -18.73
N LEU A 52 34.12 -10.96 -19.16
CA LEU A 52 33.79 -12.09 -18.30
C LEU A 52 34.79 -12.21 -17.14
N ARG A 53 36.09 -12.09 -17.40
CA ARG A 53 37.14 -12.12 -16.36
C ARG A 53 37.00 -11.00 -15.33
N LYS A 54 36.50 -9.82 -15.73
CA LYS A 54 36.19 -8.74 -14.78
C LYS A 54 35.06 -9.14 -13.83
N TYR A 55 34.01 -9.82 -14.34
CA TYR A 55 32.93 -10.32 -13.47
C TYR A 55 33.41 -11.42 -12.54
N ILE A 56 34.24 -12.34 -13.01
CA ILE A 56 34.88 -13.37 -12.15
C ILE A 56 35.71 -12.72 -11.05
N SER A 57 36.51 -11.69 -11.36
CA SER A 57 37.25 -10.95 -10.36
C SER A 57 36.37 -10.23 -9.36
N ARG A 58 35.27 -9.64 -9.83
CA ARG A 58 34.28 -9.01 -8.95
C ARG A 58 33.61 -10.02 -8.01
N ILE A 59 33.24 -11.21 -8.52
CA ILE A 59 32.70 -12.30 -7.71
C ILE A 59 33.71 -12.69 -6.63
N ARG A 60 35.00 -12.86 -6.95
CA ARG A 60 36.03 -13.19 -5.95
C ARG A 60 36.10 -12.18 -4.82
N ASN A 61 35.91 -10.88 -5.12
CA ASN A 61 35.90 -9.84 -4.11
C ASN A 61 34.62 -9.76 -3.27
N MET A 62 33.57 -10.48 -3.68
CA MET A 62 32.30 -10.56 -2.96
C MET A 62 32.20 -11.79 -2.06
N LEU A 63 33.14 -12.73 -2.17
CA LEU A 63 33.13 -13.96 -1.39
C LEU A 63 33.50 -13.69 0.08
N PRO A 64 32.87 -14.38 1.04
CA PRO A 64 33.29 -14.36 2.44
C PRO A 64 34.65 -15.01 2.62
N SER A 65 35.32 -14.72 3.73
CA SER A 65 36.71 -15.13 4.00
C SER A 65 36.95 -16.64 4.02
N ASN A 66 35.90 -17.42 4.22
CA ASN A 66 35.95 -18.90 4.28
C ASN A 66 35.61 -19.57 2.94
N VAL A 67 35.22 -18.84 1.93
CA VAL A 67 34.86 -19.35 0.59
C VAL A 67 35.73 -18.71 -0.47
N TYR A 68 36.25 -19.51 -1.38
CA TYR A 68 37.04 -19.02 -2.52
C TYR A 68 36.62 -19.70 -3.81
N LEU A 69 36.85 -19.02 -4.94
CA LEU A 69 36.57 -19.54 -6.27
C LEU A 69 37.80 -20.30 -6.77
N GLU A 70 37.70 -21.63 -6.77
CA GLU A 70 38.76 -22.52 -7.24
C GLU A 70 38.83 -22.56 -8.76
N SER A 71 40.05 -22.74 -9.26
CA SER A 71 40.32 -23.06 -10.66
C SER A 71 41.05 -24.40 -10.70
N ARG A 72 40.39 -25.44 -11.18
CA ARG A 72 40.89 -26.81 -11.19
C ARG A 72 41.22 -27.26 -12.63
N PRO A 73 42.33 -27.99 -12.85
CA PRO A 73 42.66 -28.54 -14.15
C PRO A 73 41.56 -29.44 -14.69
N TYR A 74 41.30 -29.30 -15.98
CA TYR A 74 40.32 -30.12 -16.70
C TYR A 74 40.77 -30.20 -18.15
N ASP A 75 41.00 -31.40 -18.65
CA ASP A 75 41.39 -31.71 -20.00
C ASP A 75 42.56 -30.84 -20.59
N GLY A 76 43.77 -31.26 -20.36
CA GLY A 76 45.00 -30.61 -20.85
C GLY A 76 45.29 -29.23 -20.14
N LYS A 77 45.19 -28.16 -20.92
CA LYS A 77 45.43 -26.78 -20.43
C LYS A 77 44.18 -26.04 -19.94
N LYS A 78 43.00 -26.67 -20.09
CA LYS A 78 41.74 -26.06 -19.67
C LYS A 78 41.54 -26.18 -18.16
N CYS A 79 40.92 -25.16 -17.55
CA CYS A 79 40.52 -25.15 -16.15
C CYS A 79 39.03 -24.88 -16.08
N TYR A 80 38.35 -25.49 -15.11
CA TYR A 80 36.98 -25.16 -14.75
C TYR A 80 36.94 -24.41 -13.43
N TYR A 81 35.89 -23.65 -13.21
CA TYR A 81 35.71 -22.81 -12.05
C TYR A 81 34.58 -23.35 -11.16
N ARG A 82 34.79 -23.31 -9.84
CA ARG A 82 33.84 -23.81 -8.85
C ARG A 82 34.10 -23.15 -7.48
N TYR A 83 33.06 -22.99 -6.66
CA TYR A 83 33.27 -22.61 -5.27
C TYR A 83 33.94 -23.71 -4.47
N SER A 84 34.74 -23.34 -3.48
CA SER A 84 35.42 -24.29 -2.56
C SER A 84 34.43 -24.99 -1.66
N ASP A 85 33.32 -24.33 -1.31
CA ASP A 85 32.20 -24.88 -0.58
C ASP A 85 31.12 -25.34 -1.59
N PRO A 86 30.77 -26.65 -1.61
CA PRO A 86 29.78 -27.20 -2.54
C PRO A 86 28.37 -26.64 -2.40
N ASP A 87 28.01 -26.18 -1.20
CA ASP A 87 26.66 -25.70 -0.88
C ASP A 87 26.57 -24.17 -0.96
N PHE A 88 27.69 -23.49 -1.24
CA PHE A 88 27.74 -22.06 -1.33
C PHE A 88 27.22 -21.50 -2.66
N SER A 89 26.45 -20.42 -2.57
CA SER A 89 26.14 -19.50 -3.66
C SER A 89 26.04 -18.09 -3.11
N ILE A 90 26.46 -17.07 -3.87
CA ILE A 90 26.33 -15.66 -3.48
C ILE A 90 24.86 -15.27 -3.28
N TYR A 91 23.97 -15.93 -4.02
CA TYR A 91 22.52 -15.68 -3.97
C TYR A 91 21.75 -16.73 -3.17
N ASN A 92 22.41 -17.79 -2.68
CA ASN A 92 21.88 -18.74 -1.75
C ASN A 92 22.13 -18.23 -0.32
N ASN A 93 21.55 -17.09 0.00
CA ASN A 93 21.22 -16.85 1.38
C ASN A 93 20.13 -17.87 1.69
N GLU A 94 20.48 -18.96 2.31
CA GLU A 94 19.50 -19.80 2.99
C GLU A 94 18.80 -18.90 4.01
N MET A 95 17.63 -18.42 3.63
CA MET A 95 16.75 -17.79 4.59
C MET A 95 16.44 -18.88 5.63
N SER A 96 16.58 -18.53 6.89
CA SER A 96 16.13 -19.40 7.99
C SER A 96 14.64 -19.73 7.78
N ILE A 97 14.18 -20.83 8.35
CA ILE A 97 12.76 -21.24 8.30
C ILE A 97 11.86 -20.06 8.75
N ASP A 98 12.27 -19.35 9.79
CA ASP A 98 11.56 -18.19 10.33
C ASP A 98 11.49 -17.02 9.34
N GLU A 99 12.56 -16.77 8.59
CA GLU A 99 12.59 -15.74 7.55
C GLU A 99 11.72 -16.12 6.34
N ILE A 100 11.72 -17.41 5.96
CA ILE A 100 10.84 -17.95 4.91
C ILE A 100 9.37 -17.83 5.32
N ASP A 101 9.03 -18.16 6.57
CA ASP A 101 7.67 -18.04 7.09
C ASP A 101 7.24 -16.58 7.22
N THR A 102 8.14 -15.70 7.61
CA THR A 102 7.90 -14.24 7.61
C THR A 102 7.65 -13.72 6.20
N LEU A 103 8.44 -14.15 5.20
CA LEU A 103 8.25 -13.76 3.80
C LEU A 103 6.93 -14.33 3.25
N ARG A 104 6.58 -15.57 3.60
CA ARG A 104 5.29 -16.17 3.23
C ARG A 104 4.13 -15.36 3.78
N ALA A 105 4.16 -15.01 5.08
CA ALA A 105 3.15 -14.17 5.70
C ALA A 105 3.04 -12.80 5.03
N ALA A 106 4.15 -12.19 4.65
CA ALA A 106 4.15 -10.92 3.92
C ALA A 106 3.52 -11.06 2.52
N ILE A 107 3.83 -12.15 1.79
CA ILE A 107 3.21 -12.45 0.49
C ILE A 107 1.70 -12.68 0.66
N GLU A 108 1.27 -13.40 1.70
CA GLU A 108 -0.14 -13.62 2.00
C GLU A 108 -0.87 -12.30 2.32
N MET A 109 -0.24 -11.36 3.02
CA MET A 109 -0.78 -10.01 3.24
C MET A 109 -0.93 -9.21 1.96
N LEU A 110 -0.13 -9.49 0.93
CA LEU A 110 -0.19 -8.82 -0.37
C LEU A 110 -1.18 -9.51 -1.34
N GLN A 111 -1.66 -10.71 -1.03
CA GLN A 111 -2.62 -11.46 -1.87
C GLN A 111 -3.86 -10.65 -2.29
N PRO A 112 -4.49 -9.83 -1.40
CA PRO A 112 -5.65 -9.04 -1.78
C PRO A 112 -5.40 -8.06 -2.92
N PHE A 113 -4.15 -7.63 -3.07
CA PHE A 113 -3.73 -6.68 -4.10
C PHE A 113 -3.32 -7.36 -5.41
N ARG A 114 -3.22 -8.70 -5.42
CA ARG A 114 -2.70 -9.51 -6.52
C ARG A 114 -3.60 -9.46 -7.76
N ASN A 115 -4.90 -9.58 -7.59
CA ASN A 115 -5.87 -9.69 -8.69
C ASN A 115 -6.31 -8.36 -9.30
N SER A 116 -5.75 -7.24 -8.87
CA SER A 116 -6.07 -5.93 -9.43
C SER A 116 -5.28 -5.69 -10.72
N LYS A 117 -5.97 -5.36 -11.82
CA LYS A 117 -5.34 -4.96 -13.08
C LYS A 117 -4.33 -3.81 -12.92
N ALA A 118 -4.50 -2.98 -11.89
CA ALA A 118 -3.59 -1.89 -11.55
C ALA A 118 -2.27 -2.38 -10.94
N ASN A 119 -2.23 -3.61 -10.42
CA ASN A 119 -1.10 -4.15 -9.67
C ASN A 119 -0.41 -5.31 -10.41
N ALA A 120 -0.45 -5.33 -11.75
CA ALA A 120 0.22 -6.37 -12.54
C ALA A 120 1.71 -6.52 -12.20
N TRP A 121 2.38 -5.42 -11.84
CA TRP A 121 3.76 -5.43 -11.35
C TRP A 121 3.92 -6.21 -10.03
N LEU A 122 2.93 -6.13 -9.13
CA LEU A 122 2.95 -6.84 -7.85
C LEU A 122 2.82 -8.34 -8.07
N GLU A 123 1.97 -8.77 -9.02
CA GLU A 123 1.85 -10.16 -9.46
C GLU A 123 3.19 -10.70 -9.95
N GLU A 124 3.91 -9.93 -10.76
CA GLU A 124 5.24 -10.30 -11.26
C GLU A 124 6.25 -10.44 -10.12
N VAL A 125 6.25 -9.51 -9.15
CA VAL A 125 7.14 -9.55 -7.98
C VAL A 125 6.82 -10.74 -7.09
N ILE A 126 5.55 -10.95 -6.75
CA ILE A 126 5.10 -12.09 -5.93
C ILE A 126 5.47 -13.40 -6.60
N SER A 127 5.15 -13.57 -7.88
CA SER A 127 5.47 -14.79 -8.64
C SER A 127 6.99 -15.06 -8.68
N LYS A 128 7.82 -14.03 -8.80
CA LYS A 128 9.27 -14.16 -8.72
C LYS A 128 9.75 -14.59 -7.33
N LEU A 129 9.15 -14.05 -6.26
CA LEU A 129 9.48 -14.43 -4.89
C LEU A 129 9.03 -15.87 -4.60
N GLU A 130 7.80 -16.24 -4.97
CA GLU A 130 7.28 -17.60 -4.84
C GLU A 130 8.18 -18.61 -5.55
N TYR A 131 8.57 -18.32 -6.80
CA TYR A 131 9.47 -19.17 -7.57
C TYR A 131 10.87 -19.27 -6.95
N ARG A 132 11.43 -18.14 -6.52
CA ARG A 132 12.80 -18.07 -5.99
C ARG A 132 12.96 -18.82 -4.67
N PHE A 133 11.97 -18.72 -3.80
CA PHE A 133 12.01 -19.30 -2.44
C PHE A 133 11.20 -20.60 -2.32
N GLY A 134 10.66 -21.13 -3.43
CA GLY A 134 9.86 -22.36 -3.42
C GLY A 134 8.57 -22.22 -2.61
N LEU A 135 8.08 -21.02 -2.43
CA LEU A 135 6.84 -20.73 -1.72
C LEU A 135 5.69 -21.16 -2.63
N LYS A 136 4.93 -22.17 -2.24
CA LYS A 136 3.67 -22.48 -2.92
C LYS A 136 2.66 -21.45 -2.47
N ALA A 137 2.10 -20.70 -3.44
CA ALA A 137 0.93 -19.88 -3.18
C ALA A 137 -0.16 -20.79 -2.58
N ASN A 138 -0.78 -20.34 -1.50
CA ASN A 138 -2.00 -20.94 -1.03
C ASN A 138 -3.07 -20.69 -2.09
N THR A 139 -3.38 -21.69 -2.91
CA THR A 139 -4.37 -21.56 -4.01
C THR A 139 -5.80 -21.58 -3.49
N GLU A 140 -6.00 -21.89 -2.23
CA GLU A 140 -7.30 -21.78 -1.58
C GLU A 140 -7.49 -20.36 -1.06
N ASN A 141 -8.46 -19.63 -1.62
CA ASN A 141 -8.86 -18.30 -1.14
C ASN A 141 -9.58 -18.43 0.23
N VAL A 142 -8.84 -18.82 1.26
CA VAL A 142 -9.37 -18.96 2.62
C VAL A 142 -9.49 -17.62 3.36
N VAL A 143 -8.92 -16.55 2.81
CA VAL A 143 -8.94 -15.19 3.39
C VAL A 143 -9.52 -14.21 2.37
N ASN A 144 -10.57 -13.49 2.75
CA ASN A 144 -11.14 -12.39 1.98
C ASN A 144 -11.02 -11.10 2.79
N PHE A 145 -10.34 -10.10 2.22
CA PHE A 145 -10.12 -8.79 2.86
C PHE A 145 -11.23 -7.78 2.57
N GLY A 146 -12.35 -8.19 1.97
CA GLY A 146 -13.51 -7.32 1.72
C GLY A 146 -13.20 -6.17 0.77
N GLN A 147 -12.23 -6.32 -0.12
CA GLN A 147 -11.91 -5.32 -1.12
C GLN A 147 -12.94 -5.38 -2.25
N ASN A 148 -13.33 -4.21 -2.72
CA ASN A 148 -14.19 -4.09 -3.88
C ASN A 148 -13.29 -4.05 -5.13
N ASP A 149 -13.33 -5.08 -5.96
CA ASP A 149 -12.47 -5.23 -7.16
C ASP A 149 -12.71 -4.16 -8.22
N ASP A 150 -13.82 -3.42 -8.12
CA ASP A 150 -14.23 -2.37 -9.06
C ASP A 150 -13.72 -0.96 -8.70
N PHE A 151 -12.65 -0.84 -7.90
CA PHE A 151 -12.09 0.49 -7.57
C PHE A 151 -11.45 1.15 -8.80
N THR A 152 -12.21 2.04 -9.42
CA THR A 152 -11.78 2.81 -10.61
C THR A 152 -10.51 3.64 -10.38
N GLY A 153 -10.19 3.99 -9.14
CA GLY A 153 -8.99 4.75 -8.77
C GLY A 153 -7.69 3.95 -8.73
N LEU A 154 -7.75 2.62 -8.57
CA LEU A 154 -6.55 1.78 -8.45
C LEU A 154 -5.69 1.76 -9.70
N LYS A 155 -6.28 1.90 -10.89
CA LYS A 155 -5.53 1.94 -12.16
C LYS A 155 -4.47 3.06 -12.22
N ASN A 156 -4.69 4.13 -11.47
CA ASN A 156 -3.82 5.30 -11.45
C ASN A 156 -2.86 5.30 -10.24
N LEU A 157 -3.05 4.40 -9.28
CA LEU A 157 -2.37 4.43 -7.99
C LEU A 157 -0.85 4.31 -8.13
N SER A 158 -0.37 3.32 -8.88
CA SER A 158 1.08 3.10 -9.07
C SER A 158 1.76 4.31 -9.70
N ALA A 159 1.19 4.84 -10.79
CA ALA A 159 1.76 6.00 -11.47
C ALA A 159 1.75 7.25 -10.57
N ILE A 160 0.68 7.47 -9.80
CA ILE A 160 0.59 8.58 -8.85
C ILE A 160 1.59 8.43 -7.70
N ILE A 161 1.82 7.21 -7.19
CA ILE A 161 2.87 6.94 -6.21
C ILE A 161 4.25 7.31 -6.78
N ASP A 162 4.55 6.86 -8.00
CA ASP A 162 5.83 7.14 -8.66
C ASP A 162 6.05 8.64 -8.86
N HIS A 163 5.04 9.36 -9.35
CA HIS A 163 5.13 10.82 -9.54
C HIS A 163 5.27 11.55 -8.21
N THR A 164 4.58 11.09 -7.15
CA THR A 164 4.68 11.68 -5.81
C THR A 164 6.07 11.47 -5.21
N ALA A 165 6.61 10.25 -5.30
CA ALA A 165 7.93 9.90 -4.80
C ALA A 165 9.06 10.65 -5.55
N ASN A 166 8.87 10.90 -6.85
CA ASN A 166 9.83 11.63 -7.69
C ASN A 166 9.60 13.15 -7.69
N HIS A 167 8.70 13.66 -6.84
CA HIS A 167 8.41 15.09 -6.72
C HIS A 167 8.02 15.74 -8.06
N GLN A 168 7.20 15.07 -8.86
CA GLN A 168 6.77 15.55 -10.17
C GLN A 168 5.42 16.25 -10.07
N PRO A 169 5.32 17.55 -10.43
CA PRO A 169 4.05 18.27 -10.50
C PRO A 169 3.13 17.66 -11.56
N LEU A 170 1.84 17.66 -11.28
CA LEU A 170 0.83 17.03 -12.13
C LEU A 170 -0.24 18.04 -12.56
N ASN A 171 -0.61 18.01 -13.83
CA ASN A 171 -1.86 18.55 -14.33
C ASN A 171 -2.93 17.47 -14.18
N ILE A 172 -3.95 17.70 -13.36
CA ILE A 172 -4.98 16.72 -13.02
C ILE A 172 -6.34 17.25 -13.45
N TYR A 173 -7.01 16.51 -14.34
CA TYR A 173 -8.43 16.67 -14.60
C TYR A 173 -9.23 15.93 -13.53
N TYR A 174 -9.93 16.67 -12.69
CA TYR A 174 -10.63 16.16 -11.52
C TYR A 174 -12.11 16.49 -11.56
N GLN A 175 -12.97 15.46 -11.39
CA GLN A 175 -14.42 15.61 -11.41
C GLN A 175 -15.04 15.21 -10.05
N PRO A 176 -15.30 16.17 -9.14
CA PRO A 176 -16.08 15.90 -7.95
C PRO A 176 -17.49 15.43 -8.29
N TYR A 177 -18.09 14.56 -7.45
CA TYR A 177 -19.45 14.13 -7.69
C TYR A 177 -20.45 15.30 -7.79
N GLY A 178 -21.29 15.26 -8.81
CA GLY A 178 -22.29 16.31 -9.06
C GLY A 178 -21.73 17.67 -9.54
N LYS A 179 -20.45 17.70 -9.95
CA LYS A 179 -19.79 18.89 -10.50
C LYS A 179 -19.19 18.60 -11.87
N THR A 180 -18.89 19.66 -12.60
CA THR A 180 -18.11 19.60 -13.84
C THR A 180 -16.65 19.27 -13.55
N GLU A 181 -16.00 18.67 -14.54
CA GLU A 181 -14.57 18.46 -14.55
C GLU A 181 -13.82 19.80 -14.52
N ASP A 182 -12.73 19.86 -13.77
CA ASP A 182 -11.89 21.03 -13.65
C ASP A 182 -10.41 20.64 -13.67
N LEU A 183 -9.55 21.50 -14.21
CA LEU A 183 -8.10 21.26 -14.31
C LEU A 183 -7.38 21.89 -13.12
N TYR A 184 -6.53 21.09 -12.47
CA TYR A 184 -5.70 21.52 -11.35
C TYR A 184 -4.23 21.24 -11.62
N LEU A 185 -3.36 22.23 -11.43
CA LEU A 185 -1.95 22.03 -11.24
C LEU A 185 -1.74 21.64 -9.77
N LEU A 186 -1.23 20.42 -9.53
CA LEU A 186 -1.01 19.89 -8.18
C LEU A 186 0.46 19.51 -7.99
N HIS A 187 1.06 19.94 -6.89
CA HIS A 187 2.35 19.48 -6.41
C HIS A 187 2.10 18.34 -5.39
N PRO A 188 2.28 17.07 -5.76
CA PRO A 188 1.89 15.93 -4.93
C PRO A 188 2.83 15.75 -3.75
N TYR A 189 2.28 15.53 -2.55
CA TYR A 189 3.05 15.42 -1.31
C TYR A 189 2.84 14.11 -0.58
N TYR A 190 1.61 13.59 -0.58
CA TYR A 190 1.25 12.44 0.24
C TYR A 190 0.08 11.67 -0.35
N ILE A 191 0.06 10.35 -0.12
CA ILE A 191 -1.03 9.46 -0.52
C ILE A 191 -1.51 8.72 0.71
N LYS A 192 -2.83 8.70 0.92
CA LYS A 192 -3.48 8.05 2.05
C LYS A 192 -4.64 7.19 1.61
N GLU A 193 -4.71 5.98 2.14
CA GLU A 193 -5.90 5.14 2.07
C GLU A 193 -6.80 5.41 3.28
N TYR A 194 -8.10 5.50 3.04
CA TYR A 194 -9.11 5.54 4.09
C TYR A 194 -10.42 4.94 3.58
N ASN A 195 -10.94 4.00 4.34
CA ASN A 195 -12.20 3.32 4.04
C ASN A 195 -12.26 2.77 2.62
N ASN A 196 -11.23 2.04 2.23
CA ASN A 196 -11.01 1.45 0.91
C ASN A 196 -10.97 2.46 -0.25
N ARG A 197 -10.67 3.72 -0.01
CA ARG A 197 -10.48 4.75 -1.02
C ARG A 197 -9.15 5.44 -0.86
N TRP A 198 -8.45 5.63 -1.97
CA TRP A 198 -7.16 6.32 -2.00
C TRP A 198 -7.32 7.81 -2.28
N PHE A 199 -6.53 8.61 -1.59
CA PHE A 199 -6.54 10.06 -1.67
C PHE A 199 -5.12 10.57 -1.91
N LEU A 200 -4.99 11.45 -2.90
CA LEU A 200 -3.78 12.21 -3.17
C LEU A 200 -3.87 13.57 -2.49
N PHE A 201 -2.87 13.90 -1.69
CA PHE A 201 -2.72 15.21 -1.05
C PHE A 201 -1.62 15.97 -1.75
N GLY A 202 -1.89 17.21 -2.10
CA GLY A 202 -0.90 18.05 -2.76
C GLY A 202 -1.28 19.51 -2.70
N PHE A 203 -0.29 20.38 -2.93
CA PHE A 203 -0.47 21.82 -2.98
C PHE A 203 -0.99 22.24 -4.35
N VAL A 204 -2.02 23.05 -4.36
CA VAL A 204 -2.60 23.67 -5.56
C VAL A 204 -2.31 25.17 -5.50
N PRO A 205 -1.37 25.70 -6.32
CA PRO A 205 -0.94 27.11 -6.24
C PRO A 205 -2.08 28.10 -6.38
N ASP A 206 -2.98 27.89 -7.36
CA ASP A 206 -4.12 28.79 -7.63
C ASP A 206 -5.10 28.88 -6.44
N LYS A 207 -5.14 27.87 -5.61
CA LYS A 207 -5.99 27.84 -4.41
C LYS A 207 -5.22 28.24 -3.14
N SER A 208 -3.89 28.23 -3.21
CA SER A 208 -3.00 28.47 -2.05
C SER A 208 -3.26 27.57 -0.85
N TRP A 209 -3.62 26.31 -1.10
CA TRP A 209 -3.82 25.31 -0.04
C TRP A 209 -3.55 23.87 -0.50
N ILE A 210 -3.48 22.96 0.48
CA ILE A 210 -3.44 21.51 0.25
C ILE A 210 -4.85 21.04 -0.12
N MET A 211 -4.97 20.39 -1.27
CA MET A 211 -6.18 19.66 -1.66
C MET A 211 -6.02 18.18 -1.39
N ASN A 212 -7.11 17.51 -1.06
CA ASN A 212 -7.25 16.06 -1.10
C ASN A 212 -8.11 15.68 -2.31
N MET A 213 -7.55 14.85 -3.17
CA MET A 213 -8.21 14.35 -4.38
C MET A 213 -8.38 12.83 -4.26
N ALA A 214 -9.62 12.35 -4.29
CA ALA A 214 -9.88 10.92 -4.35
C ALA A 214 -9.50 10.39 -5.74
N LEU A 215 -8.70 9.32 -5.78
CA LEU A 215 -8.14 8.79 -7.04
C LEU A 215 -9.21 8.30 -8.02
N ASP A 216 -10.34 7.83 -7.50
CA ASP A 216 -11.52 7.40 -8.29
C ASP A 216 -12.23 8.55 -9.03
N ARG A 217 -11.90 9.80 -8.73
CA ARG A 217 -12.44 11.01 -9.37
C ARG A 217 -11.44 11.70 -10.26
N ILE A 218 -10.24 11.16 -10.40
CA ILE A 218 -9.25 11.65 -11.36
C ILE A 218 -9.61 11.05 -12.73
N VAL A 219 -10.00 11.92 -13.64
CA VAL A 219 -10.36 11.56 -15.02
C VAL A 219 -9.11 11.24 -15.81
N SER A 220 -8.13 12.13 -15.76
CA SER A 220 -6.82 11.98 -16.38
C SER A 220 -5.79 12.86 -15.68
N PHE A 221 -4.52 12.54 -15.89
CA PHE A 221 -3.42 13.38 -15.41
C PHE A 221 -2.21 13.29 -16.34
N SER A 222 -1.36 14.29 -16.28
CA SER A 222 -0.08 14.34 -16.99
C SER A 222 0.95 15.10 -16.16
N VAL A 223 2.23 14.83 -16.39
CA VAL A 223 3.32 15.55 -15.75
C VAL A 223 3.31 17.01 -16.25
N ALA A 224 3.34 17.95 -15.30
CA ALA A 224 3.42 19.36 -15.60
C ALA A 224 4.89 19.79 -15.73
N ASN A 225 5.20 20.59 -16.74
CA ASN A 225 6.56 21.11 -16.97
C ASN A 225 6.79 22.42 -16.18
N VAL A 226 6.67 22.32 -14.86
CA VAL A 226 6.92 23.43 -13.92
C VAL A 226 7.81 22.96 -12.78
N PRO A 227 8.59 23.85 -12.13
CA PRO A 227 9.36 23.48 -10.94
C PRO A 227 8.46 22.98 -9.82
N PHE A 228 8.90 21.91 -9.13
CA PHE A 228 8.18 21.40 -7.97
C PHE A 228 8.26 22.36 -6.79
N ILE A 229 7.13 22.63 -6.15
CA ILE A 229 7.05 23.39 -4.91
C ILE A 229 7.12 22.40 -3.75
N PRO A 230 8.22 22.40 -2.95
CA PRO A 230 8.34 21.46 -1.85
C PRO A 230 7.39 21.81 -0.70
N ASN A 231 6.93 20.78 0.00
CA ASN A 231 6.19 20.93 1.25
C ASN A 231 7.15 21.41 2.37
N LYS A 232 6.83 22.54 3.00
CA LYS A 232 7.61 23.12 4.11
C LYS A 232 6.81 23.24 5.41
N ASP A 233 5.49 23.21 5.32
CA ASP A 233 4.59 23.64 6.39
C ASP A 233 3.80 22.51 7.03
N ILE A 234 3.74 21.32 6.40
CA ILE A 234 2.90 20.21 6.84
C ILE A 234 3.74 18.97 7.09
N ASP A 235 3.71 18.48 8.32
CA ASP A 235 4.19 17.15 8.66
C ASP A 235 3.04 16.14 8.50
N PHE A 236 3.07 15.35 7.44
CA PHE A 236 2.05 14.33 7.18
C PHE A 236 2.08 13.16 8.17
N SER A 237 3.12 13.02 8.98
CA SER A 237 3.15 12.04 10.07
C SER A 237 2.14 12.38 11.18
N THR A 238 1.84 13.66 11.36
CA THR A 238 0.95 14.18 12.39
C THR A 238 -0.28 14.91 11.84
N TYR A 239 -0.31 15.20 10.54
CA TYR A 239 -1.37 16.01 9.91
C TYR A 239 -2.79 15.50 10.15
N PHE A 240 -2.96 14.20 10.30
CA PHE A 240 -4.24 13.53 10.51
C PHE A 240 -4.52 13.18 11.97
N ASP A 241 -3.64 13.58 12.88
CA ASP A 241 -3.68 13.18 14.29
C ASP A 241 -4.92 13.65 15.03
N ASP A 242 -5.52 14.73 14.56
CA ASP A 242 -6.69 15.36 15.18
C ASP A 242 -7.99 15.12 14.40
N VAL A 243 -8.01 14.18 13.43
CA VAL A 243 -9.22 13.95 12.63
C VAL A 243 -9.52 12.47 12.45
N VAL A 244 -10.78 12.15 12.28
CA VAL A 244 -11.21 10.86 11.76
C VAL A 244 -11.18 10.93 10.22
N GLY A 245 -10.46 10.02 9.57
CA GLY A 245 -10.42 9.95 8.11
C GLY A 245 -9.39 10.85 7.43
N VAL A 246 -9.81 11.60 6.42
CA VAL A 246 -8.92 12.31 5.47
C VAL A 246 -9.23 13.78 5.31
N THR A 247 -10.38 14.25 5.80
CA THR A 247 -10.76 15.66 5.69
C THR A 247 -10.31 16.43 6.93
N VAL A 248 -9.32 17.30 6.76
CA VAL A 248 -8.84 18.20 7.81
C VAL A 248 -9.53 19.54 7.65
N PRO A 249 -10.50 19.90 8.51
CA PRO A 249 -11.22 21.17 8.41
C PRO A 249 -10.30 22.34 8.75
N LYS A 250 -10.41 23.41 7.96
CA LYS A 250 -9.67 24.66 8.21
C LYS A 250 -10.31 25.42 9.38
N ASN A 251 -9.46 26.07 10.17
CA ASN A 251 -9.89 26.94 11.28
C ASN A 251 -10.78 26.25 12.34
N VAL A 252 -10.72 24.92 12.42
CA VAL A 252 -11.39 24.13 13.45
C VAL A 252 -10.35 23.59 14.41
N VAL A 253 -10.55 23.85 15.68
CA VAL A 253 -9.67 23.34 16.76
C VAL A 253 -10.17 21.96 17.19
N ALA A 254 -9.23 21.09 17.52
CA ALA A 254 -9.57 19.80 18.12
C ALA A 254 -10.21 20.01 19.50
N GLN A 255 -11.32 19.36 19.73
CA GLN A 255 -12.09 19.45 20.96
C GLN A 255 -12.52 18.08 21.44
N GLU A 256 -12.86 17.98 22.70
CA GLU A 256 -13.36 16.77 23.32
C GLU A 256 -14.81 16.53 22.91
N ILE A 257 -15.07 15.32 22.40
CA ILE A 257 -16.40 14.84 22.04
C ILE A 257 -16.68 13.63 22.90
N VAL A 258 -17.74 13.70 23.68
CA VAL A 258 -18.21 12.58 24.51
C VAL A 258 -19.35 11.89 23.81
N LEU A 259 -19.19 10.58 23.64
CA LEU A 259 -20.18 9.69 23.04
C LEU A 259 -20.62 8.67 24.07
N ARG A 260 -21.94 8.50 24.22
CA ARG A 260 -22.55 7.42 25.02
C ARG A 260 -23.01 6.31 24.09
N PHE A 261 -22.77 5.09 24.52
CA PHE A 261 -23.20 3.89 23.78
C PHE A 261 -24.18 3.06 24.58
N TYR A 262 -25.16 2.51 23.90
CA TYR A 262 -26.20 1.70 24.49
C TYR A 262 -25.99 0.22 24.21
N GLY A 263 -26.51 -0.64 25.11
CA GLY A 263 -26.37 -2.08 24.98
C GLY A 263 -24.92 -2.57 24.95
N ASN A 264 -24.62 -3.53 24.08
CA ASN A 264 -23.27 -4.10 23.96
C ASN A 264 -22.35 -3.32 22.98
N ARG A 265 -22.80 -2.18 22.47
CA ARG A 265 -22.08 -1.44 21.42
C ARG A 265 -20.76 -0.87 21.93
N LEU A 266 -20.67 -0.51 23.20
CA LEU A 266 -19.43 0.01 23.77
C LEU A 266 -18.28 -0.99 23.66
N ASN A 267 -18.48 -2.28 23.92
CA ASN A 267 -17.44 -3.30 23.84
C ASN A 267 -16.84 -3.38 22.41
N TYR A 268 -17.68 -3.23 21.40
CA TYR A 268 -17.23 -3.16 20.01
C TYR A 268 -16.35 -1.94 19.76
N VAL A 269 -16.76 -0.77 20.27
CA VAL A 269 -16.02 0.48 20.07
C VAL A 269 -14.72 0.52 20.90
N LEU A 270 -14.68 -0.15 22.05
CA LEU A 270 -13.44 -0.31 22.81
C LEU A 270 -12.45 -1.24 22.12
N SER A 271 -12.93 -2.32 21.46
CA SER A 271 -12.07 -3.24 20.71
C SER A 271 -11.60 -2.66 19.38
N LYS A 272 -12.38 -1.76 18.76
CA LYS A 272 -12.04 -1.05 17.53
C LYS A 272 -12.26 0.46 17.71
N PRO A 273 -11.27 1.17 18.27
CA PRO A 273 -11.40 2.60 18.57
C PRO A 273 -11.72 3.45 17.35
N ILE A 274 -12.60 4.43 17.53
CA ILE A 274 -12.97 5.42 16.49
C ILE A 274 -11.77 6.29 16.13
N HIS A 275 -10.97 6.62 17.14
CA HIS A 275 -9.78 7.48 17.00
C HIS A 275 -8.73 7.10 18.04
N LYS A 276 -7.45 7.33 17.73
CA LYS A 276 -6.33 7.02 18.65
C LYS A 276 -6.37 7.76 20.00
N SER A 277 -7.08 8.89 20.06
CA SER A 277 -7.28 9.65 21.31
C SER A 277 -8.41 9.11 22.20
N GLN A 278 -9.09 8.03 21.77
CA GLN A 278 -10.23 7.49 22.49
C GLN A 278 -9.84 7.01 23.89
N LYS A 279 -10.64 7.42 24.87
CA LYS A 279 -10.56 6.95 26.25
C LYS A 279 -11.97 6.72 26.78
N GLN A 280 -12.12 5.77 27.71
CA GLN A 280 -13.36 5.65 28.48
C GLN A 280 -13.44 6.80 29.49
N VAL A 281 -14.63 7.35 29.69
CA VAL A 281 -14.83 8.44 30.66
C VAL A 281 -14.79 7.85 32.08
N GLU A 282 -13.98 8.44 32.95
CA GLU A 282 -13.84 7.97 34.33
C GLU A 282 -15.18 8.03 35.06
N GLY A 283 -15.56 6.95 35.74
CA GLY A 283 -16.83 6.83 36.45
C GLY A 283 -18.08 6.68 35.58
N LYS A 284 -17.92 6.48 34.27
CA LYS A 284 -19.00 6.22 33.31
C LYS A 284 -18.73 4.95 32.55
N GLU A 285 -19.58 3.95 32.72
CA GLU A 285 -19.40 2.64 32.07
C GLU A 285 -19.84 2.61 30.62
N ASP A 286 -20.61 3.60 30.17
CA ASP A 286 -21.25 3.69 28.86
C ASP A 286 -20.73 4.82 27.96
N GLU A 287 -19.73 5.60 28.44
CA GLU A 287 -19.24 6.78 27.74
C GLU A 287 -17.76 6.67 27.35
N ILE A 288 -17.45 7.18 26.16
CA ILE A 288 -16.07 7.44 25.71
C ILE A 288 -15.89 8.92 25.40
N VAL A 289 -14.64 9.37 25.49
CA VAL A 289 -14.22 10.68 25.01
C VAL A 289 -13.16 10.52 23.92
N ILE A 290 -13.30 11.30 22.86
CA ILE A 290 -12.30 11.45 21.79
C ILE A 290 -11.97 12.93 21.65
N ARG A 291 -10.69 13.24 21.30
CA ARG A 291 -10.27 14.62 21.02
C ARG A 291 -9.94 14.75 19.54
N VAL A 292 -10.83 15.40 18.78
CA VAL A 292 -10.73 15.53 17.33
C VAL A 292 -11.31 16.86 16.83
N LYS A 293 -10.95 17.24 15.59
CA LYS A 293 -11.63 18.28 14.82
C LYS A 293 -12.85 17.65 14.17
N PRO A 294 -14.08 18.04 14.53
CA PRO A 294 -15.28 17.49 13.93
C PRO A 294 -15.28 17.69 12.42
N ASN A 295 -15.55 16.61 11.70
CA ASN A 295 -15.60 16.57 10.25
C ASN A 295 -16.72 15.64 9.75
N LYS A 296 -16.85 15.50 8.44
CA LYS A 296 -17.89 14.66 7.84
C LYS A 296 -17.70 13.18 8.15
N GLU A 297 -16.45 12.72 8.16
CA GLU A 297 -16.10 11.32 8.43
C GLU A 297 -16.43 10.92 9.86
N LEU A 298 -16.24 11.81 10.82
CA LEU A 298 -16.69 11.58 12.19
C LEU A 298 -18.22 11.47 12.27
N CYS A 299 -18.96 12.35 11.59
CA CYS A 299 -20.42 12.24 11.53
C CYS A 299 -20.86 10.90 10.92
N GLN A 300 -20.23 10.48 9.83
CA GLN A 300 -20.51 9.19 9.19
C GLN A 300 -20.25 8.02 10.14
N GLN A 301 -19.13 8.07 10.86
CA GLN A 301 -18.77 7.05 11.83
C GLN A 301 -19.82 6.99 12.97
N ILE A 302 -20.26 8.13 13.49
CA ILE A 302 -21.32 8.20 14.49
C ILE A 302 -22.62 7.62 13.94
N PHE A 303 -23.03 8.00 12.72
CA PHE A 303 -24.25 7.47 12.11
C PHE A 303 -24.21 5.96 11.86
N SER A 304 -23.03 5.36 11.67
CA SER A 304 -22.88 3.92 11.52
C SER A 304 -23.20 3.14 12.81
N PHE A 305 -23.25 3.80 13.96
CA PHE A 305 -23.59 3.21 15.25
C PHE A 305 -25.05 3.43 15.65
N LEU A 306 -25.84 4.19 14.89
CA LEU A 306 -27.25 4.37 15.21
C LEU A 306 -28.00 3.03 15.16
N PRO A 307 -28.99 2.81 16.07
CA PRO A 307 -29.48 3.74 17.07
C PRO A 307 -28.74 3.75 18.41
N ASP A 308 -27.62 3.00 18.53
CA ASP A 308 -26.95 2.66 19.79
C ASP A 308 -25.93 3.71 20.25
N VAL A 309 -25.95 4.94 19.72
CA VAL A 309 -25.01 6.00 20.04
C VAL A 309 -25.71 7.34 20.26
N GLU A 310 -25.20 8.11 21.23
CA GLU A 310 -25.61 9.47 21.50
C GLU A 310 -24.38 10.38 21.66
N VAL A 311 -24.43 11.57 21.05
CA VAL A 311 -23.45 12.63 21.34
C VAL A 311 -23.87 13.33 22.62
N VAL A 312 -23.08 13.22 23.69
CA VAL A 312 -23.33 13.85 24.97
C VAL A 312 -22.82 15.29 24.99
N SER A 313 -21.59 15.50 24.51
CA SER A 313 -20.97 16.82 24.42
C SER A 313 -20.01 16.91 23.23
N PRO A 314 -19.74 18.12 22.72
CA PRO A 314 -20.28 19.42 23.10
C PRO A 314 -21.70 19.64 22.57
N GLU A 315 -22.46 20.51 23.22
CA GLU A 315 -23.88 20.74 22.92
C GLU A 315 -24.15 21.19 21.48
N TRP A 316 -23.28 22.01 20.91
CA TRP A 316 -23.43 22.44 19.50
C TRP A 316 -23.31 21.26 18.52
N PHE A 317 -22.41 20.30 18.78
CA PHE A 317 -22.22 19.13 17.91
C PHE A 317 -23.36 18.13 18.11
N ARG A 318 -23.84 17.95 19.35
CA ARG A 318 -25.07 17.20 19.64
C ARG A 318 -26.25 17.73 18.84
N LYS A 319 -26.46 19.04 18.82
CA LYS A 319 -27.53 19.70 18.03
C LYS A 319 -27.33 19.47 16.52
N GLU A 320 -26.10 19.52 16.02
CA GLU A 320 -25.82 19.26 14.60
C GLU A 320 -26.20 17.82 14.20
N ILE A 321 -25.78 16.82 15.01
CA ILE A 321 -26.09 15.41 14.77
C ILE A 321 -27.61 15.18 14.89
N SER A 322 -28.27 15.69 15.93
CA SER A 322 -29.70 15.60 16.14
C SER A 322 -30.49 16.19 14.95
N LYS A 323 -30.08 17.36 14.44
CA LYS A 323 -30.69 17.97 13.26
C LYS A 323 -30.60 17.06 12.02
N LYS A 324 -29.43 16.46 11.76
CA LYS A 324 -29.24 15.55 10.62
C LYS A 324 -30.09 14.28 10.75
N ILE A 325 -30.23 13.75 11.96
CA ILE A 325 -31.11 12.61 12.23
C ILE A 325 -32.58 12.99 11.97
N ALA A 326 -33.01 14.14 12.45
CA ALA A 326 -34.38 14.62 12.23
C ALA A 326 -34.67 14.89 10.74
N GLU A 327 -33.70 15.44 9.99
CA GLU A 327 -33.83 15.61 8.54
C GLU A 327 -33.90 14.27 7.81
N ASN A 328 -33.20 13.25 8.27
CA ASN A 328 -33.26 11.89 7.71
C ASN A 328 -34.63 11.26 8.02
N LEU A 329 -35.10 11.38 9.27
CA LEU A 329 -36.43 10.85 9.69
C LEU A 329 -37.56 11.36 8.80
N LYS A 330 -37.54 12.66 8.43
CA LYS A 330 -38.53 13.24 7.52
C LYS A 330 -38.62 12.57 6.14
N LYS A 331 -37.54 11.91 5.69
CA LYS A 331 -37.55 11.17 4.40
C LYS A 331 -38.27 9.84 4.49
N TYR A 332 -38.26 9.22 5.65
CA TYR A 332 -38.97 7.98 5.92
C TYR A 332 -40.48 8.24 6.23
N PHE A 333 -40.74 9.42 6.82
CA PHE A 333 -42.12 9.83 7.15
C PHE A 333 -42.41 11.19 6.51
N PRO A 334 -42.70 11.24 5.18
CA PRO A 334 -43.13 12.48 4.53
C PRO A 334 -44.41 12.96 5.19
N MET A 335 -44.52 14.27 5.49
CA MET A 335 -45.56 14.93 6.26
C MET A 335 -46.95 14.79 5.59
N HIS A 336 -47.53 13.63 5.56
CA HIS A 336 -48.93 13.43 5.14
C HIS A 336 -49.76 12.66 6.14
N ASP A 337 -49.17 12.10 7.19
CA ASP A 337 -49.94 11.49 8.25
C ASP A 337 -49.59 12.09 9.60
N ARG A 338 -50.57 12.63 10.27
CA ARG A 338 -50.50 13.03 11.66
C ARG A 338 -50.09 11.82 12.46
N TYR A 339 -48.95 11.93 13.15
CA TYR A 339 -48.57 10.96 14.15
C TYR A 339 -49.70 10.90 15.19
N THR A 340 -50.57 9.96 15.08
CA THR A 340 -51.33 9.42 16.18
C THR A 340 -50.53 8.28 16.78
N ASP A 341 -50.44 8.25 18.05
CA ASP A 341 -49.72 7.39 18.96
C ASP A 341 -49.94 5.89 18.74
N ASP A 342 -49.39 5.28 17.73
CA ASP A 342 -49.39 3.81 17.58
C ASP A 342 -48.40 3.36 16.50
N VAL A 343 -47.11 3.50 16.75
CA VAL A 343 -46.13 2.68 16.03
C VAL A 343 -45.34 1.88 17.04
N ASP A 344 -45.88 0.73 17.32
CA ASP A 344 -45.20 -0.36 18.05
C ASP A 344 -44.07 -0.90 17.16
N LEU A 345 -42.89 -0.22 17.16
CA LEU A 345 -41.71 -0.59 16.43
C LEU A 345 -40.89 -1.72 17.08
N CYS A 346 -41.49 -2.39 18.11
CA CYS A 346 -40.78 -3.42 18.88
C CYS A 346 -41.04 -4.86 18.46
N ASN A 347 -41.69 -5.14 17.35
CA ASN A 347 -42.04 -6.53 17.02
C ASN A 347 -41.34 -7.17 15.82
N VAL A 348 -40.11 -6.78 15.47
CA VAL A 348 -39.36 -7.45 14.38
C VAL A 348 -38.29 -8.45 14.87
N ASN A 349 -38.09 -8.59 16.19
CA ASN A 349 -37.10 -9.55 16.70
C ASN A 349 -37.70 -10.65 17.61
N LYS A 350 -38.63 -11.40 17.05
CA LYS A 350 -39.02 -12.73 17.62
C LYS A 350 -39.25 -13.72 16.49
N GLN A 351 -38.17 -14.04 15.73
CA GLN A 351 -38.04 -15.29 14.97
C GLN A 351 -36.59 -15.32 14.43
N GLU A 352 -35.72 -15.91 15.21
CA GLU A 352 -34.66 -16.87 14.98
C GLU A 352 -33.70 -16.92 16.20
#